data_723b101ddd3ecfa5774bd72d6d1cc43b
#
_entry.id   723b101ddd3ecfa5774bd72d6d1cc43b
#
_cell.length_a   1.000
_cell.length_b   1.000
_cell.length_c   1.000
_cell.angle_alpha   90.00
_cell.angle_beta   90.00
_cell.angle_gamma   90.00
#
_symmetry.space_group_name_H-M   'P 1'
#
loop_
_entity.id
_entity.type
_entity.pdbx_description
1 polymer ?
#
loop_
_entity_poly.entity_id
_entity_poly.type
_entity_poly.pdbx_seq_one_letter_code
_entity_poly.pdbx_strand_id
1 'polypeptide(L)'
;MEFYADTPARQRILDLPTVEPPADQEHADPSLPIDDSDNGGDTEQDQPHQAWSRQHPAIQIDQKQDVISDDGREVYNLFKHKGIDKLLIMGVHTNMCVLGRSFAIKQMVRWGNHLALIRDLTDTMYNPGMPPYVSHEEGTKLVIEYIEKFWCPTIGSEELL
;
A
#
# COMPACT_ATOMS: atom_id res chain seq x y z
N MET A 1 -10.76 -8.16 8.16
CA MET A 1 -11.31 -7.05 9.01
C MET A 1 -12.08 -7.55 10.24
N GLU A 2 -12.51 -8.81 10.28
CA GLU A 2 -13.29 -9.38 11.39
C GLU A 2 -12.69 -9.13 12.79
N PHE A 3 -11.38 -9.32 12.95
CA PHE A 3 -10.66 -9.08 14.22
C PHE A 3 -10.84 -7.66 14.78
N TYR A 4 -11.05 -6.67 13.91
CA TYR A 4 -11.16 -5.26 14.30
C TYR A 4 -12.60 -4.73 14.32
N ALA A 5 -13.60 -5.57 13.97
CA ALA A 5 -14.97 -5.15 13.73
C ALA A 5 -15.54 -4.25 14.82
N ASP A 6 -15.32 -4.60 16.08
CA ASP A 6 -15.88 -3.88 17.24
C ASP A 6 -14.90 -2.87 17.88
N THR A 7 -13.75 -2.60 17.22
CA THR A 7 -12.78 -1.67 17.79
C THR A 7 -13.17 -0.20 17.50
N PRO A 8 -12.89 0.74 18.43
CA PRO A 8 -13.15 2.17 18.19
C PRO A 8 -12.47 2.71 16.93
N ALA A 9 -11.24 2.26 16.62
CA ALA A 9 -10.51 2.65 15.43
C ALA A 9 -11.22 2.19 14.13
N ARG A 10 -11.91 1.04 14.15
CA ARG A 10 -12.71 0.57 13.01
C ARG A 10 -14.04 1.30 12.93
N GLN A 11 -14.77 1.43 14.05
CA GLN A 11 -16.07 2.09 14.08
C GLN A 11 -15.98 3.54 13.65
N ARG A 12 -14.92 4.25 14.01
CA ARG A 12 -14.74 5.67 13.64
C ARG A 12 -14.79 5.93 12.14
N ILE A 13 -14.27 5.03 11.31
CA ILE A 13 -14.32 5.22 9.86
C ILE A 13 -15.70 4.85 9.28
N LEU A 14 -16.38 3.88 9.89
CA LEU A 14 -17.72 3.46 9.48
C LEU A 14 -18.79 4.50 9.80
N ASP A 15 -18.61 5.29 10.84
CA ASP A 15 -19.54 6.34 11.26
C ASP A 15 -19.46 7.61 10.41
N LEU A 16 -18.47 7.71 9.52
CA LEU A 16 -18.33 8.89 8.65
C LEU A 16 -19.40 8.89 7.54
N PRO A 17 -20.02 10.04 7.27
CA PRO A 17 -20.88 10.19 6.11
C PRO A 17 -20.12 9.87 4.82
N THR A 18 -20.76 9.17 3.89
CA THR A 18 -20.11 8.73 2.64
C THR A 18 -19.82 9.90 1.72
N VAL A 19 -18.59 9.98 1.22
CA VAL A 19 -18.17 10.87 0.14
C VAL A 19 -17.68 9.98 -1.00
N GLU A 20 -18.35 10.08 -2.15
CA GLU A 20 -17.94 9.30 -3.31
C GLU A 20 -16.61 9.82 -3.88
N PRO A 21 -15.65 8.93 -4.19
CA PRO A 21 -14.44 9.33 -4.88
C PRO A 21 -14.76 9.80 -6.31
N PRO A 22 -13.88 10.63 -6.91
CA PRO A 22 -14.02 10.98 -8.31
C PRO A 22 -13.87 9.77 -9.22
N ALA A 23 -14.26 9.91 -10.47
CA ALA A 23 -13.92 8.93 -11.49
C ALA A 23 -12.40 8.79 -11.60
N ASP A 24 -11.94 7.57 -11.84
CA ASP A 24 -10.52 7.30 -12.01
C ASP A 24 -9.94 8.15 -13.13
N GLN A 25 -8.88 8.87 -12.82
CA GLN A 25 -8.10 9.57 -13.84
C GLN A 25 -7.29 8.55 -14.65
N GLU A 26 -7.22 8.78 -15.95
CA GLU A 26 -6.36 7.98 -16.82
C GLU A 26 -4.90 8.14 -16.42
N HIS A 27 -4.21 7.02 -16.26
CA HIS A 27 -2.82 6.99 -15.83
C HIS A 27 -2.09 5.84 -16.52
N ALA A 28 -0.86 6.09 -16.97
CA ALA A 28 -0.04 5.06 -17.58
C ALA A 28 0.32 4.00 -16.53
N ASP A 29 0.07 2.74 -16.85
CA ASP A 29 0.32 1.60 -15.97
C ASP A 29 1.10 0.52 -16.73
N PRO A 30 2.38 0.75 -17.06
CA PRO A 30 3.21 -0.24 -17.72
C PRO A 30 3.50 -1.44 -16.81
N SER A 31 3.98 -2.53 -17.41
CA SER A 31 4.38 -3.73 -16.67
C SER A 31 5.48 -3.42 -15.65
N LEU A 32 5.49 -4.15 -14.55
CA LEU A 32 6.55 -4.11 -13.55
C LEU A 32 7.91 -4.46 -14.17
N PRO A 33 9.01 -3.91 -13.65
CA PRO A 33 10.37 -4.21 -14.13
C PRO A 33 10.92 -5.56 -13.63
N ILE A 34 10.15 -6.28 -12.86
CA ILE A 34 10.46 -7.59 -12.30
C ILE A 34 9.37 -8.59 -12.66
N ASP A 35 9.72 -9.87 -12.72
CA ASP A 35 8.75 -10.96 -12.81
C ASP A 35 8.43 -11.45 -11.39
N ASP A 36 7.19 -11.28 -10.99
CA ASP A 36 6.65 -11.71 -9.69
C ASP A 36 5.59 -12.81 -9.83
N SER A 37 5.59 -13.51 -10.97
CA SER A 37 4.59 -14.55 -11.28
C SER A 37 4.66 -15.78 -10.37
N ASP A 38 5.78 -15.98 -9.68
CA ASP A 38 5.96 -17.00 -8.63
C ASP A 38 5.55 -16.53 -7.23
N ASN A 39 4.93 -15.34 -7.12
CA ASN A 39 4.62 -14.66 -5.87
C ASN A 39 5.85 -14.39 -4.98
N GLY A 40 7.03 -14.20 -5.58
CA GLY A 40 8.29 -13.90 -4.90
C GLY A 40 8.85 -15.08 -4.07
N GLY A 41 8.31 -16.27 -4.23
CA GLY A 41 8.72 -17.47 -3.52
C GLY A 41 9.67 -18.34 -4.36
N ASP A 42 10.58 -19.02 -3.69
CA ASP A 42 11.48 -20.04 -4.25
C ASP A 42 11.03 -21.48 -3.95
N THR A 43 9.81 -21.62 -3.41
CA THR A 43 9.18 -22.88 -3.07
C THR A 43 7.98 -23.14 -3.97
N GLU A 44 7.54 -24.41 -4.06
CA GLU A 44 6.28 -24.75 -4.72
C GLU A 44 5.13 -23.94 -4.12
N GLN A 45 4.22 -23.49 -4.98
CA GLN A 45 3.09 -22.67 -4.54
C GLN A 45 2.24 -23.41 -3.51
N ASP A 46 2.20 -22.86 -2.31
CA ASP A 46 1.26 -23.30 -1.28
C ASP A 46 -0.18 -23.05 -1.70
N GLN A 47 -1.10 -23.84 -1.17
CA GLN A 47 -2.52 -23.58 -1.37
C GLN A 47 -2.86 -22.19 -0.81
N PRO A 48 -3.71 -21.41 -1.51
CA PRO A 48 -4.14 -20.10 -1.01
C PRO A 48 -4.68 -20.21 0.42
N HIS A 49 -4.08 -19.49 1.33
CA HIS A 49 -4.52 -19.45 2.73
C HIS A 49 -4.50 -18.02 3.26
N GLN A 50 -5.35 -17.73 4.22
CA GLN A 50 -5.34 -16.44 4.88
C GLN A 50 -4.25 -16.42 5.95
N ALA A 51 -3.10 -15.85 5.61
CA ALA A 51 -1.94 -15.78 6.49
C ALA A 51 -2.13 -14.83 7.69
N TRP A 52 -2.98 -13.80 7.54
CA TRP A 52 -3.09 -12.72 8.51
C TRP A 52 -4.53 -12.50 8.95
N SER A 53 -4.74 -12.37 10.25
CA SER A 53 -6.03 -11.98 10.85
C SER A 53 -5.99 -10.58 11.46
N ARG A 54 -4.81 -10.06 11.75
CA ARG A 54 -4.59 -8.75 12.38
C ARG A 54 -3.20 -8.20 12.06
N GLN A 55 -2.99 -6.92 12.35
CA GLN A 55 -1.68 -6.28 12.36
C GLN A 55 -0.73 -6.96 13.37
N HIS A 56 0.57 -6.90 13.09
CA HIS A 56 1.58 -7.40 14.03
C HIS A 56 1.46 -6.66 15.38
N PRO A 57 1.52 -7.35 16.52
CA PRO A 57 1.32 -6.72 17.85
C PRO A 57 2.29 -5.60 18.20
N ALA A 58 3.47 -5.55 17.55
CA ALA A 58 4.41 -4.45 17.73
C ALA A 58 3.91 -3.12 17.16
N ILE A 59 2.95 -3.16 16.22
CA ILE A 59 2.30 -1.95 15.69
C ILE A 59 1.21 -1.54 16.69
N GLN A 60 1.47 -0.47 17.42
CA GLN A 60 0.51 0.07 18.36
C GLN A 60 -0.56 0.88 17.62
N ILE A 61 -1.82 0.54 17.87
CA ILE A 61 -2.97 1.25 17.30
C ILE A 61 -3.57 2.10 18.41
N ASP A 62 -3.53 3.42 18.23
CA ASP A 62 -4.22 4.34 19.14
C ASP A 62 -5.73 4.32 18.84
N GLN A 63 -6.47 3.63 19.69
CA GLN A 63 -7.92 3.49 19.54
C GLN A 63 -8.69 4.82 19.59
N LYS A 64 -8.05 5.94 19.97
CA LYS A 64 -8.67 7.27 20.01
C LYS A 64 -8.42 8.09 18.74
N GLN A 65 -7.30 7.86 18.05
CA GLN A 65 -6.87 8.68 16.91
C GLN A 65 -6.81 7.91 15.60
N ASP A 66 -6.34 6.66 15.65
CA ASP A 66 -6.16 5.85 14.45
C ASP A 66 -7.49 5.35 13.88
N VAL A 67 -7.43 4.95 12.64
CA VAL A 67 -8.51 4.25 11.93
C VAL A 67 -7.99 2.99 11.28
N ILE A 68 -8.86 2.01 11.11
CA ILE A 68 -8.54 0.73 10.48
C ILE A 68 -9.51 0.49 9.34
N SER A 69 -8.99 0.31 8.14
CA SER A 69 -9.76 -0.05 6.96
C SER A 69 -8.92 -0.88 5.98
N ASP A 70 -9.58 -1.70 5.19
CA ASP A 70 -9.07 -2.40 4.01
C ASP A 70 -9.84 -2.01 2.74
N ASP A 71 -10.65 -0.97 2.82
CA ASP A 71 -11.47 -0.42 1.73
C ASP A 71 -10.99 0.97 1.33
N GLY A 72 -10.68 1.15 0.04
CA GLY A 72 -10.16 2.42 -0.47
C GLY A 72 -11.18 3.56 -0.42
N ARG A 73 -12.48 3.27 -0.57
CA ARG A 73 -13.53 4.30 -0.49
C ARG A 73 -13.68 4.82 0.93
N GLU A 74 -13.60 3.93 1.93
CA GLU A 74 -13.59 4.33 3.34
C GLU A 74 -12.39 5.21 3.65
N VAL A 75 -11.19 4.83 3.15
CA VAL A 75 -9.96 5.60 3.33
C VAL A 75 -10.06 6.97 2.65
N TYR A 76 -10.54 7.02 1.41
CA TYR A 76 -10.79 8.28 0.71
C TYR A 76 -11.79 9.17 1.46
N ASN A 77 -12.88 8.58 1.94
CA ASN A 77 -13.90 9.26 2.73
C ASN A 77 -13.30 9.92 3.98
N LEU A 78 -12.48 9.18 4.72
CA LEU A 78 -11.74 9.70 5.86
C LEU A 78 -10.88 10.91 5.49
N PHE A 79 -10.13 10.82 4.39
CA PHE A 79 -9.26 11.92 3.95
C PHE A 79 -10.05 13.19 3.66
N LYS A 80 -11.19 13.08 3.02
CA LYS A 80 -12.06 14.23 2.75
C LYS A 80 -12.62 14.86 4.04
N HIS A 81 -13.08 14.05 4.98
CA HIS A 81 -13.58 14.55 6.26
C HIS A 81 -12.50 15.16 7.16
N LYS A 82 -11.26 14.68 7.05
CA LYS A 82 -10.13 15.20 7.83
C LYS A 82 -9.34 16.31 7.12
N GLY A 83 -9.64 16.61 5.86
CA GLY A 83 -8.87 17.56 5.06
C GLY A 83 -7.45 17.07 4.77
N ILE A 84 -7.26 15.74 4.65
CA ILE A 84 -5.98 15.12 4.31
C ILE A 84 -5.87 15.09 2.80
N ASP A 85 -4.86 15.75 2.26
CA ASP A 85 -4.54 15.80 0.83
C ASP A 85 -3.16 15.24 0.49
N LYS A 86 -2.35 14.95 1.50
CA LYS A 86 -0.99 14.41 1.35
C LYS A 86 -0.85 13.11 2.13
N LEU A 87 -0.32 12.08 1.48
CA LEU A 87 -0.19 10.76 2.04
C LEU A 87 1.26 10.30 2.00
N LEU A 88 1.70 9.68 3.08
CA LEU A 88 2.92 8.90 3.10
C LEU A 88 2.53 7.43 3.19
N ILE A 89 3.06 6.63 2.27
CA ILE A 89 2.77 5.20 2.21
C ILE A 89 4.04 4.42 2.53
N MET A 90 3.91 3.42 3.39
CA MET A 90 4.96 2.48 3.74
C MET A 90 4.36 1.10 3.96
N GLY A 91 5.21 0.08 3.99
CA GLY A 91 4.79 -1.30 4.27
C GLY A 91 5.23 -2.29 3.21
N VAL A 92 4.68 -3.48 3.24
CA VAL A 92 5.02 -4.60 2.35
C VAL A 92 3.76 -5.23 1.76
N HIS A 93 3.82 -5.77 0.54
CA HIS A 93 4.99 -5.71 -0.35
C HIS A 93 4.80 -4.61 -1.38
N THR A 94 5.91 -3.98 -1.77
CA THR A 94 5.95 -2.80 -2.63
C THR A 94 5.22 -3.01 -3.96
N ASN A 95 5.51 -4.11 -4.67
CA ASN A 95 4.91 -4.46 -5.96
C ASN A 95 3.46 -4.97 -5.88
N MET A 96 2.98 -5.30 -4.69
CA MET A 96 1.66 -5.89 -4.48
C MET A 96 0.74 -4.95 -3.70
N CYS A 97 0.66 -5.12 -2.36
CA CYS A 97 -0.30 -4.40 -1.53
C CYS A 97 -0.05 -2.90 -1.50
N VAL A 98 1.22 -2.47 -1.42
CA VAL A 98 1.60 -1.05 -1.38
C VAL A 98 1.30 -0.35 -2.71
N LEU A 99 1.42 -1.05 -3.82
CA LEU A 99 1.15 -0.50 -5.15
C LEU A 99 -0.33 -0.64 -5.55
N GLY A 100 -0.96 -1.79 -5.30
CA GLY A 100 -2.17 -2.22 -6.02
C GLY A 100 -3.46 -2.35 -5.20
N ARG A 101 -3.46 -2.23 -3.86
CA ARG A 101 -4.70 -2.27 -3.07
C ARG A 101 -5.59 -1.06 -3.36
N SER A 102 -6.90 -1.19 -3.08
CA SER A 102 -7.88 -0.12 -3.29
C SER A 102 -7.59 1.18 -2.52
N PHE A 103 -6.77 1.09 -1.47
CA PHE A 103 -6.30 2.21 -0.65
C PHE A 103 -4.81 2.52 -0.86
N ALA A 104 -4.20 1.98 -1.90
CA ALA A 104 -2.76 2.04 -2.17
C ALA A 104 -2.41 3.05 -3.27
N ILE A 105 -1.13 3.08 -3.67
CA ILE A 105 -0.55 4.11 -4.55
C ILE A 105 -1.39 4.32 -5.81
N LYS A 106 -1.61 3.26 -6.61
CA LYS A 106 -2.28 3.39 -7.91
C LYS A 106 -3.68 4.00 -7.78
N GLN A 107 -4.48 3.51 -6.84
CA GLN A 107 -5.85 3.99 -6.68
C GLN A 107 -5.90 5.42 -6.14
N MET A 108 -5.08 5.73 -5.14
CA MET A 108 -5.06 7.06 -4.55
C MET A 108 -4.57 8.12 -5.53
N VAL A 109 -3.59 7.80 -6.40
CA VAL A 109 -3.16 8.68 -7.50
C VAL A 109 -4.29 8.90 -8.49
N ARG A 110 -4.99 7.85 -8.92
CA ARG A 110 -6.13 7.96 -9.84
C ARG A 110 -7.25 8.83 -9.29
N TRP A 111 -7.40 8.90 -7.98
CA TRP A 111 -8.37 9.78 -7.31
C TRP A 111 -7.80 11.18 -6.99
N GLY A 112 -6.61 11.50 -7.48
CA GLY A 112 -6.03 12.84 -7.39
C GLY A 112 -5.45 13.18 -6.02
N ASN A 113 -5.13 12.21 -5.18
CA ASN A 113 -4.41 12.47 -3.95
C ASN A 113 -2.90 12.63 -4.21
N HIS A 114 -2.24 13.45 -3.41
CA HIS A 114 -0.78 13.60 -3.44
C HIS A 114 -0.12 12.59 -2.51
N LEU A 115 0.79 11.78 -3.05
CA LEU A 115 1.43 10.70 -2.30
C LEU A 115 2.95 10.79 -2.39
N ALA A 116 3.61 10.20 -1.38
CA ALA A 116 5.01 9.78 -1.48
C ALA A 116 5.17 8.40 -0.82
N LEU A 117 5.98 7.55 -1.43
CA LEU A 117 6.40 6.28 -0.83
C LEU A 117 7.61 6.53 0.09
N ILE A 118 7.59 5.99 1.30
CA ILE A 118 8.77 5.96 2.17
C ILE A 118 9.64 4.79 1.72
N ARG A 119 10.68 5.08 0.91
CA ARG A 119 11.45 4.09 0.15
C ARG A 119 12.28 3.12 0.98
N ASP A 120 12.67 3.50 2.18
CA ASP A 120 13.44 2.68 3.12
C ASP A 120 12.56 1.93 4.15
N LEU A 121 11.23 2.09 4.06
CA LEU A 121 10.24 1.36 4.87
C LEU A 121 9.30 0.53 4.01
N THR A 122 9.86 -0.05 2.94
CA THR A 122 9.13 -0.96 2.04
C THR A 122 10.07 -2.08 1.55
N ASP A 123 9.49 -3.18 1.13
CA ASP A 123 10.21 -4.31 0.56
C ASP A 123 9.35 -5.02 -0.48
N THR A 124 9.99 -5.56 -1.51
CA THR A 124 9.33 -6.15 -2.66
C THR A 124 9.22 -7.66 -2.52
N MET A 125 8.12 -8.23 -2.93
CA MET A 125 7.97 -9.67 -3.07
C MET A 125 8.59 -10.08 -4.43
N TYR A 126 9.88 -10.42 -4.42
CA TYR A 126 10.65 -10.76 -5.60
C TYR A 126 11.67 -11.86 -5.31
N ASN A 127 11.68 -12.86 -6.18
CA ASN A 127 12.64 -13.95 -6.17
C ASN A 127 13.80 -13.66 -7.15
N PRO A 128 15.06 -13.59 -6.70
CA PRO A 128 16.23 -13.42 -7.59
C PRO A 128 16.41 -14.49 -8.67
N GLY A 129 15.74 -15.62 -8.53
CA GLY A 129 15.67 -16.66 -9.56
C GLY A 129 14.74 -16.34 -10.74
N MET A 130 14.00 -15.23 -10.67
CA MET A 130 13.09 -14.75 -11.71
C MET A 130 13.69 -13.55 -12.46
N PRO A 131 13.28 -13.28 -13.71
CA PRO A 131 13.73 -12.08 -14.42
C PRO A 131 13.50 -10.79 -13.60
N PRO A 132 14.44 -9.85 -13.62
CA PRO A 132 15.67 -9.77 -14.44
C PRO A 132 16.90 -10.45 -13.84
N TYR A 133 16.78 -11.37 -12.88
CA TYR A 133 17.86 -12.15 -12.28
C TYR A 133 18.89 -11.28 -11.52
N VAL A 134 18.42 -10.29 -10.82
CA VAL A 134 19.20 -9.41 -9.96
C VAL A 134 19.07 -9.81 -8.49
N SER A 135 19.84 -9.20 -7.60
CA SER A 135 19.65 -9.42 -6.17
C SER A 135 18.27 -8.93 -5.71
N HIS A 136 17.79 -9.44 -4.57
CA HIS A 136 16.53 -9.00 -3.98
C HIS A 136 16.49 -7.48 -3.76
N GLU A 137 17.58 -6.92 -3.25
CA GLU A 137 17.72 -5.47 -3.03
C GLU A 137 17.61 -4.67 -4.34
N GLU A 138 18.28 -5.15 -5.40
CA GLU A 138 18.20 -4.50 -6.70
C GLU A 138 16.80 -4.64 -7.31
N GLY A 139 16.12 -5.78 -7.11
CA GLY A 139 14.72 -5.95 -7.51
C GLY A 139 13.78 -4.95 -6.81
N THR A 140 13.97 -4.75 -5.51
CA THR A 140 13.22 -3.74 -4.73
C THR A 140 13.50 -2.33 -5.25
N LYS A 141 14.76 -2.00 -5.53
CA LYS A 141 15.14 -0.72 -6.11
C LYS A 141 14.49 -0.48 -7.47
N LEU A 142 14.47 -1.48 -8.35
CA LEU A 142 13.80 -1.37 -9.66
C LEU A 142 12.30 -1.06 -9.51
N VAL A 143 11.61 -1.66 -8.55
CA VAL A 143 10.20 -1.36 -8.29
C VAL A 143 10.01 0.05 -7.72
N ILE A 144 10.91 0.50 -6.86
CA ILE A 144 10.89 1.88 -6.34
C ILE A 144 11.07 2.88 -7.48
N GLU A 145 12.06 2.67 -8.37
CA GLU A 145 12.29 3.52 -9.55
C GLU A 145 11.10 3.52 -10.52
N TYR A 146 10.41 2.39 -10.67
CA TYR A 146 9.16 2.30 -11.41
C TYR A 146 8.07 3.17 -10.78
N ILE A 147 7.92 3.12 -9.46
CA ILE A 147 6.95 3.95 -8.73
C ILE A 147 7.27 5.44 -8.92
N GLU A 148 8.53 5.84 -8.77
CA GLU A 148 8.98 7.22 -8.98
C GLU A 148 8.70 7.73 -10.39
N LYS A 149 8.89 6.88 -11.36
CA LYS A 149 8.70 7.25 -12.77
C LYS A 149 7.24 7.38 -13.18
N PHE A 150 6.37 6.53 -12.65
CA PHE A 150 5.01 6.39 -13.16
C PHE A 150 3.92 6.78 -12.16
N TRP A 151 4.18 6.86 -10.87
CA TRP A 151 3.12 6.98 -9.88
C TRP A 151 3.29 8.15 -8.91
N CYS A 152 4.33 8.15 -8.10
CA CYS A 152 4.53 9.17 -7.09
C CYS A 152 6.01 9.29 -6.69
N PRO A 153 6.45 10.45 -6.16
CA PRO A 153 7.79 10.60 -5.60
C PRO A 153 8.01 9.67 -4.40
N THR A 154 9.28 9.50 -4.03
CA THR A 154 9.68 8.82 -2.80
C THR A 154 10.41 9.77 -1.84
N ILE A 155 10.44 9.39 -0.58
CA ILE A 155 11.14 10.12 0.49
C ILE A 155 11.82 9.10 1.41
N GLY A 156 12.96 9.44 1.99
CA GLY A 156 13.58 8.66 3.06
C GLY A 156 12.91 8.93 4.40
N SER A 157 12.86 7.94 5.29
CA SER A 157 12.28 8.13 6.62
C SER A 157 13.02 9.18 7.45
N GLU A 158 14.34 9.33 7.24
CA GLU A 158 15.17 10.34 7.87
C GLU A 158 14.80 11.78 7.46
N GLU A 159 14.15 11.95 6.30
CA GLU A 159 13.70 13.26 5.82
C GLU A 159 12.42 13.74 6.52
N LEU A 160 11.81 12.89 7.35
CA LEU A 160 10.59 13.19 8.11
C LEU A 160 10.88 13.69 9.54
N LEU A 161 12.14 13.63 9.97
CA LEU A 161 12.58 14.02 11.31
C LEU A 161 13.17 15.43 11.29
#